data_86c9fef7edd5a21b5d46d22372aadf00
#
_entry.id   86c9fef7edd5a21b5d46d22372aadf00
#
_cell.length_a   1.000
_cell.length_b   1.000
_cell.length_c   1.000
_cell.angle_alpha   90.00
_cell.angle_beta   90.00
_cell.angle_gamma   90.00
#
_symmetry.space_group_name_H-M   'P 1'
#
loop_
_entity.id
_entity.type
_entity.pdbx_description
1 polymer ?
#
loop_
_entity_poly.entity_id
_entity_poly.type
_entity_poly.pdbx_seq_one_letter_code
_entity_poly.pdbx_strand_id
1 'polypeptide(L)'
;EVFGDDALSFDIHRMKRMPSLNRDLRSFGIGQHFCLGINLARLEMRIMFEELLPRLRNPQLAGDITYMRSFFISTIKRMPITFTPER
;
A
#
# COMPACT_ATOMS: atom_id res chain seq x y z
N GLU A 1 13.77 -6.46 12.10
CA GLU A 1 13.28 -7.19 13.26
C GLU A 1 11.80 -7.41 13.24
N VAL A 2 11.04 -6.32 13.37
CA VAL A 2 9.57 -6.46 13.41
C VAL A 2 9.04 -7.11 12.14
N PHE A 3 9.57 -6.70 11.01
CA PHE A 3 9.08 -7.17 9.72
C PHE A 3 9.87 -8.35 9.16
N GLY A 4 10.86 -8.83 9.89
CA GLY A 4 11.62 -10.00 9.50
C GLY A 4 12.83 -9.67 8.63
N ASP A 5 13.51 -10.72 8.16
CA ASP A 5 14.74 -10.57 7.41
C ASP A 5 14.51 -9.96 6.03
N ASP A 6 13.30 -10.10 5.48
CA ASP A 6 12.95 -9.58 4.16
C ASP A 6 12.16 -8.29 4.25
N ALA A 7 12.43 -7.47 5.28
CA ALA A 7 11.65 -6.28 5.57
C ALA A 7 11.60 -5.29 4.40
N LEU A 8 12.66 -5.24 3.60
CA LEU A 8 12.73 -4.30 2.49
C LEU A 8 12.10 -4.84 1.21
N SER A 9 11.64 -6.09 1.22
CA SER A 9 10.97 -6.68 0.08
C SER A 9 9.49 -6.36 0.11
N PHE A 10 8.93 -6.10 -1.07
CA PHE A 10 7.49 -5.89 -1.18
C PHE A 10 6.79 -7.24 -1.23
N ASP A 11 5.96 -7.52 -0.24
CA ASP A 11 5.33 -8.82 -0.08
C ASP A 11 3.89 -8.63 0.39
N ILE A 12 2.94 -8.86 -0.51
CA ILE A 12 1.53 -8.65 -0.21
C ILE A 12 0.96 -9.72 0.74
N HIS A 13 1.71 -10.79 0.95
CA HIS A 13 1.26 -11.87 1.85
C HIS A 13 1.87 -11.79 3.24
N ARG A 14 2.62 -10.73 3.52
CA ARG A 14 3.33 -10.60 4.80
C ARG A 14 2.38 -10.63 5.99
N MET A 15 1.27 -9.93 5.90
CA MET A 15 0.29 -9.90 7.00
C MET A 15 -0.29 -11.27 7.27
N LYS A 16 -0.43 -12.09 6.24
CA LYS A 16 -0.92 -13.44 6.40
C LYS A 16 0.04 -14.29 7.20
N ARG A 17 1.35 -14.14 6.93
CA ARG A 17 2.38 -14.90 7.65
C ARG A 17 2.64 -14.34 9.03
N MET A 18 2.45 -13.04 9.20
CA MET A 18 2.76 -12.36 10.46
C MET A 18 1.60 -11.45 10.86
N PRO A 19 0.47 -12.05 11.33
CA PRO A 19 -0.72 -11.23 11.63
C PRO A 19 -0.50 -10.14 12.67
N SER A 20 0.49 -10.32 13.55
CA SER A 20 0.76 -9.32 14.58
C SER A 20 1.24 -7.99 14.01
N LEU A 21 1.67 -7.97 12.74
CA LEU A 21 2.15 -6.75 12.12
C LEU A 21 1.10 -5.66 12.07
N ASN A 22 -0.18 -6.03 12.12
CA ASN A 22 -1.24 -5.03 12.10
C ASN A 22 -1.10 -4.04 13.26
N ARG A 23 -0.56 -4.49 14.39
CA ARG A 23 -0.33 -3.62 15.54
C ARG A 23 0.92 -2.76 15.38
N ASP A 24 1.84 -3.22 14.53
CA ASP A 24 3.14 -2.58 14.39
C ASP A 24 3.20 -1.60 13.22
N LEU A 25 2.14 -1.53 12.42
CA LEU A 25 2.09 -0.61 11.31
C LEU A 25 2.01 0.83 11.81
N ARG A 26 2.71 1.71 11.10
CA ARG A 26 2.79 3.12 11.46
C ARG A 26 2.25 4.05 10.37
N SER A 27 1.65 3.46 9.34
CA SER A 27 1.16 4.25 8.21
C SER A 27 0.17 5.33 8.63
N PHE A 28 -0.59 5.09 9.70
CA PHE A 28 -1.57 6.05 10.20
C PHE A 28 -1.13 6.73 11.49
N GLY A 29 0.15 6.55 11.86
CA GLY A 29 0.67 7.15 13.08
C GLY A 29 0.50 6.29 14.31
N ILE A 30 0.86 6.83 15.44
CA ILE A 30 0.73 6.16 16.72
C ILE A 30 0.38 7.19 17.80
N GLY A 31 -0.11 6.66 18.93
CA GLY A 31 -0.37 7.50 20.08
C GLY A 31 -1.51 8.48 19.85
N GLN A 32 -1.40 9.64 20.49
CA GLN A 32 -2.48 10.63 20.43
C GLN A 32 -2.61 11.31 19.07
N HIS A 33 -1.59 11.16 18.23
CA HIS A 33 -1.62 11.71 16.87
C HIS A 33 -2.04 10.68 15.84
N PHE A 34 -2.59 9.56 16.29
CA PHE A 34 -3.07 8.51 15.41
C PHE A 34 -4.16 9.06 14.47
N CYS A 35 -4.14 8.56 13.23
CA CYS A 35 -5.06 9.07 12.21
C CYS A 35 -6.53 8.86 12.63
N LEU A 36 -7.26 9.96 12.73
CA LEU A 36 -8.66 9.92 13.13
C LEU A 36 -9.54 9.27 12.06
N GLY A 37 -9.15 9.41 10.80
CA GLY A 37 -9.93 8.90 9.69
C GLY A 37 -9.55 7.51 9.21
N ILE A 38 -8.86 6.73 10.05
CA ILE A 38 -8.34 5.43 9.63
C ILE A 38 -9.44 4.49 9.16
N ASN A 39 -10.58 4.48 9.84
CA ASN A 39 -11.66 3.59 9.47
C ASN A 39 -12.26 3.95 8.11
N LEU A 40 -12.41 5.24 7.86
CA LEU A 40 -12.90 5.70 6.57
C LEU A 40 -11.89 5.43 5.46
N ALA A 41 -10.61 5.67 5.74
CA ALA A 41 -9.56 5.41 4.76
C ALA A 41 -9.52 3.94 4.36
N ARG A 42 -9.63 3.05 5.34
CA ARG A 42 -9.63 1.62 5.07
C ARG A 42 -10.84 1.20 4.25
N LEU A 43 -11.99 1.77 4.56
CA LEU A 43 -13.22 1.47 3.82
C LEU A 43 -13.09 1.94 2.37
N GLU A 44 -12.60 3.15 2.17
CA GLU A 44 -12.44 3.69 0.82
C GLU A 44 -11.47 2.86 0.01
N MET A 45 -10.33 2.47 0.60
CA MET A 45 -9.36 1.64 -0.09
C MET A 45 -9.94 0.27 -0.44
N ARG A 46 -10.70 -0.32 0.47
CA ARG A 46 -11.30 -1.62 0.21
C ARG A 46 -12.26 -1.54 -0.97
N ILE A 47 -13.14 -0.56 -0.96
CA ILE A 47 -14.14 -0.43 -2.04
C ILE A 47 -13.45 -0.14 -3.37
N MET A 48 -12.46 0.75 -3.35
CA MET A 48 -11.73 1.07 -4.56
C MET A 48 -11.08 -0.16 -5.17
N PHE A 49 -10.37 -0.95 -4.35
CA PHE A 49 -9.67 -2.12 -4.87
C PHE A 49 -10.63 -3.24 -5.25
N GLU A 50 -11.74 -3.38 -4.56
CA GLU A 50 -12.75 -4.38 -4.94
C GLU A 50 -13.30 -4.09 -6.33
N GLU A 51 -13.43 -2.82 -6.67
CA GLU A 51 -13.92 -2.44 -7.99
C GLU A 51 -12.81 -2.40 -9.04
N LEU A 52 -11.63 -2.00 -8.63
CA LEU A 52 -10.54 -1.75 -9.57
C LEU A 52 -9.80 -3.02 -9.97
N LEU A 53 -9.48 -3.89 -9.01
CA LEU A 53 -8.62 -5.04 -9.29
C LEU A 53 -9.17 -5.98 -10.35
N PRO A 54 -10.48 -6.29 -10.38
CA PRO A 54 -10.99 -7.15 -11.46
C PRO A 54 -10.86 -6.51 -12.83
N ARG A 55 -10.73 -5.19 -12.90
CA ARG A 55 -10.64 -4.47 -14.16
C ARG A 55 -9.21 -4.25 -14.63
N LEU A 56 -8.24 -4.46 -13.74
CA LEU A 56 -6.82 -4.35 -14.06
C LEU A 56 -6.25 -5.74 -14.25
N ARG A 57 -6.26 -6.23 -15.47
CA ARG A 57 -5.74 -7.55 -15.76
C ARG A 57 -4.26 -7.46 -16.10
N ASN A 58 -3.46 -8.38 -15.55
CA ASN A 58 -2.02 -8.44 -15.80
C ASN A 58 -1.32 -7.12 -15.64
N PRO A 59 -1.48 -6.44 -14.48
CA PRO A 59 -0.78 -5.17 -14.29
C PRO A 59 0.73 -5.40 -14.22
N GLN A 60 1.47 -4.55 -14.92
CA GLN A 60 2.92 -4.61 -14.95
C GLN A 60 3.47 -3.19 -14.92
N LEU A 61 4.66 -3.04 -14.33
CA LEU A 61 5.32 -1.75 -14.34
C LEU A 61 5.73 -1.40 -15.77
N ALA A 62 5.41 -0.20 -16.20
CA ALA A 62 5.71 0.28 -17.54
C ALA A 62 6.85 1.28 -17.55
N GLY A 63 7.43 1.58 -16.39
CA GLY A 63 8.54 2.52 -16.29
C GLY A 63 9.02 2.59 -14.86
N ASP A 64 9.92 3.53 -14.62
CA ASP A 64 10.48 3.70 -13.29
C ASP A 64 9.48 4.33 -12.34
N ILE A 65 9.54 3.90 -11.08
CA ILE A 65 8.75 4.53 -10.03
C ILE A 65 9.50 5.77 -9.55
N THR A 66 8.81 6.91 -9.54
CA THR A 66 9.40 8.14 -9.02
C THR A 66 8.71 8.54 -7.73
N TYR A 67 9.48 9.15 -6.85
CA TYR A 67 9.00 9.49 -5.52
C TYR A 67 9.02 11.00 -5.31
N MET A 68 8.14 11.48 -4.44
CA MET A 68 8.14 12.89 -4.08
C MET A 68 9.30 13.20 -3.15
N ARG A 69 9.89 14.37 -3.34
CA ARG A 69 10.91 14.87 -2.41
C ARG A 69 10.20 15.52 -1.24
N SER A 70 10.32 14.91 -0.07
CA SER A 70 9.70 15.44 1.13
C SER A 70 10.38 14.84 2.36
N PHE A 71 10.54 15.66 3.39
CA PHE A 71 11.06 15.18 4.65
C PHE A 71 9.98 14.56 5.52
N PHE A 72 8.71 14.88 5.25
CA PHE A 72 7.61 14.45 6.09
C PHE A 72 6.79 13.33 5.50
N ILE A 73 6.65 13.32 4.18
CA ILE A 73 5.74 12.37 3.52
C ILE A 73 6.53 11.53 2.54
N SER A 74 6.45 10.22 2.74
CA SER A 74 7.04 9.26 1.80
C SER A 74 5.93 8.81 0.87
N THR A 75 6.00 9.24 -0.38
CA THR A 75 4.95 8.92 -1.32
C THR A 75 5.51 8.75 -2.72
N ILE A 76 4.77 8.00 -3.52
CA ILE A 76 5.10 7.78 -4.91
C ILE A 76 4.51 8.91 -5.75
N LYS A 77 5.35 9.55 -6.55
CA LYS A 77 4.91 10.62 -7.44
C LYS A 77 4.35 10.04 -8.74
N ARG A 78 4.98 9.01 -9.24
CA ARG A 78 4.59 8.41 -10.52
C ARG A 78 4.94 6.93 -10.52
N MET A 79 4.02 6.13 -11.01
CA MET A 79 4.20 4.70 -11.11
C MET A 79 3.46 4.20 -12.35
N PRO A 80 4.10 4.31 -13.54
CA PRO A 80 3.44 3.89 -14.78
C PRO A 80 3.20 2.38 -14.78
N ILE A 81 2.01 2.00 -15.21
CA ILE A 81 1.68 0.57 -15.33
C ILE A 81 0.99 0.32 -16.68
N THR A 82 1.10 -0.90 -17.14
CA THR A 82 0.31 -1.38 -18.25
C THR A 82 -0.61 -2.48 -17.73
N PHE A 83 -1.75 -2.61 -18.36
CA PHE A 83 -2.69 -3.64 -17.98
C PHE A 83 -3.57 -4.01 -19.16
N THR A 84 -4.23 -5.16 -19.06
CA THR A 84 -5.18 -5.60 -20.05
C THR A 84 -6.56 -5.09 -19.63
N PRO A 85 -7.24 -4.29 -20.49
CA PRO A 85 -8.57 -3.78 -20.12
C PRO A 85 -9.57 -4.90 -19.87
N GLU A 86 -10.57 -4.59 -19.08
CA GLU A 86 -11.62 -5.52 -18.72
C GLU A 86 -12.31 -6.05 -19.95
N ARG A 87 -12.39 -5.23 -20.95
CA ARG A 87 -13.15 -5.63 -22.10
C ARG A 87 -12.42 -5.36 -23.39
#